data_fdb33e344ae98ae001fa243e996a90ac
#
_entry.id   fdb33e344ae98ae001fa243e996a90ac
#
_cell.length_a   1.000
_cell.length_b   1.000
_cell.length_c   1.000
_cell.angle_alpha   90.00
_cell.angle_beta   90.00
_cell.angle_gamma   90.00
#
_symmetry.space_group_name_H-M   'P 1'
#
loop_
_entity.id
_entity.type
_entity.pdbx_description
1 polymer ?
#
loop_
_entity_poly.entity_id
_entity_poly.type
_entity_poly.pdbx_seq_one_letter_code
_entity_poly.pdbx_strand_id
1 'polypeptide(L)'
;MAIQFVTKESLSRIDESTGQVSRDGTKTALLLLPYDIGFIAGYNDLYVAEKVAVKTYGAMVMCRTGTFVGIVGYLDSPPLGNTIIDIEKSGPGIAGTSIFSTKPQFTQTNNLTAGVLSTTTFASGNQIRFKVTTLGNVSQPGSGMRVILKCKV
;
A
#
# COMPACT_ATOMS: atom_id res chain seq x y z
N MET A 1 18.89 31.11 -23.31
CA MET A 1 18.57 29.90 -22.52
C MET A 1 19.53 28.81 -22.97
N ALA A 2 20.50 28.42 -22.13
CA ALA A 2 21.47 27.39 -22.51
C ALA A 2 20.87 26.02 -22.25
N ILE A 3 20.74 25.19 -23.30
CA ILE A 3 20.34 23.80 -23.17
C ILE A 3 21.55 23.03 -22.62
N GLN A 4 21.48 22.60 -21.37
CA GLN A 4 22.52 21.77 -20.77
C GLN A 4 22.23 20.31 -21.14
N PHE A 5 23.06 19.73 -21.99
CA PHE A 5 23.00 18.30 -22.28
C PHE A 5 23.52 17.52 -21.08
N VAL A 6 22.75 16.50 -20.68
CA VAL A 6 23.20 15.53 -19.67
C VAL A 6 24.31 14.70 -20.29
N THR A 7 25.55 14.86 -19.81
CA THR A 7 26.70 14.10 -20.30
C THR A 7 26.71 12.70 -19.67
N LYS A 8 27.37 11.74 -20.36
CA LYS A 8 27.55 10.36 -19.84
C LYS A 8 28.19 10.36 -18.44
N GLU A 9 29.02 11.32 -18.13
CA GLU A 9 29.67 11.48 -16.83
C GLU A 9 28.69 11.88 -15.72
N SER A 10 27.64 12.63 -16.03
CA SER A 10 26.60 12.97 -15.05
C SER A 10 25.67 11.79 -14.75
N LEU A 11 25.58 10.81 -15.67
CA LEU A 11 24.82 9.56 -15.48
C LEU A 11 25.64 8.48 -14.75
N SER A 12 26.97 8.56 -14.78
CA SER A 12 27.86 7.58 -14.12
C SER A 12 27.92 7.72 -12.59
N ARG A 13 27.13 8.62 -12.02
CA ARG A 13 27.09 8.89 -10.57
C ARG A 13 25.81 8.39 -9.90
N ILE A 14 25.10 7.49 -10.54
CA ILE A 14 24.02 6.75 -9.88
C ILE A 14 24.68 5.62 -9.09
N ASP A 15 24.56 5.64 -7.78
CA ASP A 15 24.91 4.52 -6.94
C ASP A 15 23.85 3.42 -7.13
N GLU A 16 24.19 2.39 -7.90
CA GLU A 16 23.27 1.28 -8.23
C GLU A 16 22.84 0.49 -6.99
N SER A 17 23.64 0.52 -5.91
CA SER A 17 23.31 -0.18 -4.67
C SER A 17 22.28 0.55 -3.82
N THR A 18 22.25 1.87 -3.90
CA THR A 18 21.39 2.73 -3.08
C THR A 18 20.37 3.52 -3.89
N GLY A 19 20.46 3.52 -5.23
CA GLY A 19 19.64 4.36 -6.10
C GLY A 19 19.86 5.86 -5.92
N GLN A 20 20.97 6.25 -5.28
CA GLN A 20 21.29 7.66 -5.05
C GLN A 20 21.88 8.29 -6.30
N VAL A 21 21.34 9.43 -6.68
CA VAL A 21 21.91 10.28 -7.72
C VAL A 21 22.78 11.35 -7.04
N SER A 22 24.09 11.37 -7.32
CA SER A 22 24.98 12.41 -6.83
C SER A 22 25.31 13.40 -7.95
N ARG A 23 25.21 14.69 -7.66
CA ARG A 23 25.69 15.76 -8.52
C ARG A 23 26.97 16.31 -7.88
N ASP A 24 28.09 16.31 -8.60
CA ASP A 24 29.39 16.84 -8.13
C ASP A 24 29.93 16.26 -6.82
N GLY A 25 29.68 14.92 -6.61
CA GLY A 25 30.14 14.23 -5.41
C GLY A 25 29.31 14.49 -4.15
N THR A 26 28.30 15.36 -4.21
CA THR A 26 27.35 15.59 -3.13
C THR A 26 26.15 14.66 -3.32
N LYS A 27 25.80 13.88 -2.32
CA LYS A 27 24.59 13.02 -2.35
C LYS A 27 23.37 13.92 -2.43
N THR A 28 22.77 14.03 -3.61
CA THR A 28 21.52 14.75 -3.80
C THR A 28 20.36 13.77 -3.81
N ALA A 29 19.60 13.72 -2.80
CA ALA A 29 18.31 13.03 -2.66
C ALA A 29 18.27 11.58 -3.18
N LEU A 30 17.86 10.69 -2.32
CA LEU A 30 17.39 9.35 -2.69
C LEU A 30 16.14 9.53 -3.59
N LEU A 31 16.21 9.05 -4.84
CA LEU A 31 15.05 9.03 -5.71
C LEU A 31 14.14 7.88 -5.28
N LEU A 32 13.24 8.15 -4.34
CA LEU A 32 12.23 7.20 -3.91
C LEU A 32 11.15 7.11 -4.99
N LEU A 33 11.13 6.00 -5.72
CA LEU A 33 10.14 5.74 -6.74
C LEU A 33 8.81 5.27 -6.10
N PRO A 34 7.65 5.72 -6.60
CA PRO A 34 6.37 5.17 -6.20
C PRO A 34 6.31 3.67 -6.47
N TYR A 35 5.83 2.91 -5.50
CA TYR A 35 5.64 1.46 -5.57
C TYR A 35 4.28 1.08 -4.97
N ASP A 36 3.22 1.55 -5.61
CA ASP A 36 1.88 1.40 -5.08
C ASP A 36 1.35 -0.03 -5.28
N ILE A 37 0.66 -0.55 -4.27
CA ILE A 37 0.14 -1.92 -4.23
C ILE A 37 -1.38 -1.87 -4.19
N GLY A 38 -2.04 -2.40 -5.22
CA GLY A 38 -3.49 -2.50 -5.30
C GLY A 38 -4.02 -3.81 -4.74
N PHE A 39 -5.08 -3.72 -3.94
CA PHE A 39 -5.89 -4.85 -3.48
C PHE A 39 -7.34 -4.66 -3.89
N ILE A 40 -7.97 -5.74 -4.33
CA ILE A 40 -9.38 -5.77 -4.74
C ILE A 40 -10.10 -6.83 -3.91
N ALA A 41 -11.28 -6.50 -3.41
CA ALA A 41 -12.11 -7.39 -2.60
C ALA A 41 -13.61 -7.16 -2.89
N GLY A 42 -14.43 -8.18 -2.68
CA GLY A 42 -15.88 -8.07 -2.87
C GLY A 42 -16.27 -7.89 -4.35
N TYR A 43 -15.69 -8.73 -5.19
CA TYR A 43 -16.09 -8.92 -6.60
C TYR A 43 -16.18 -10.42 -6.89
N ASN A 44 -17.13 -10.79 -7.75
CA ASN A 44 -17.21 -12.13 -8.31
C ASN A 44 -16.35 -12.27 -9.58
N ASP A 45 -16.39 -13.46 -10.19
CA ASP A 45 -15.60 -13.78 -11.39
C ASP A 45 -15.96 -12.91 -12.62
N LEU A 46 -17.12 -12.28 -12.61
CA LEU A 46 -17.59 -11.36 -13.64
C LEU A 46 -17.32 -9.89 -13.30
N TYR A 47 -16.52 -9.62 -12.28
CA TYR A 47 -16.26 -8.28 -11.74
C TYR A 47 -17.51 -7.49 -11.31
N VAL A 48 -18.58 -8.21 -10.97
CA VAL A 48 -19.77 -7.61 -10.35
C VAL A 48 -19.48 -7.43 -8.86
N ALA A 49 -19.78 -6.24 -8.33
CA ALA A 49 -19.56 -5.93 -6.92
C ALA A 49 -20.39 -6.83 -6.01
N GLU A 50 -19.72 -7.47 -5.06
CA GLU A 50 -20.30 -8.31 -4.01
C GLU A 50 -19.97 -7.76 -2.63
N LYS A 51 -20.72 -8.22 -1.62
CA LYS A 51 -20.49 -7.87 -0.22
C LYS A 51 -19.10 -8.31 0.23
N VAL A 52 -18.40 -7.44 0.91
CA VAL A 52 -17.15 -7.81 1.57
C VAL A 52 -17.43 -8.66 2.81
N ALA A 53 -16.50 -9.53 3.18
CA ALA A 53 -16.59 -10.40 4.34
C ALA A 53 -15.32 -10.28 5.22
N VAL A 54 -15.42 -10.69 6.48
CA VAL A 54 -14.23 -10.77 7.36
C VAL A 54 -13.36 -11.94 6.92
N LYS A 55 -12.29 -11.62 6.20
CA LYS A 55 -11.28 -12.60 5.74
C LYS A 55 -10.02 -11.92 5.22
N THR A 56 -9.00 -12.71 4.94
CA THR A 56 -7.85 -12.29 4.14
C THR A 56 -8.21 -12.39 2.66
N TYR A 57 -8.07 -11.29 1.93
CA TYR A 57 -8.39 -11.22 0.50
C TYR A 57 -7.18 -11.39 -0.40
N GLY A 58 -5.99 -11.18 0.12
CA GLY A 58 -4.78 -11.37 -0.66
C GLY A 58 -3.53 -11.30 0.19
N ALA A 59 -2.46 -11.84 -0.36
CA ALA A 59 -1.13 -11.75 0.19
C ALA A 59 -0.12 -11.64 -0.96
N MET A 60 0.96 -10.91 -0.71
CA MET A 60 2.05 -10.79 -1.68
C MET A 60 3.39 -10.73 -0.96
N VAL A 61 4.44 -11.07 -1.66
CA VAL A 61 5.82 -10.94 -1.18
C VAL A 61 6.42 -9.69 -1.78
N MET A 62 7.02 -8.85 -0.93
CA MET A 62 7.74 -7.65 -1.37
C MET A 62 9.05 -8.05 -2.03
N CYS A 63 9.25 -7.66 -3.28
CA CYS A 63 10.49 -7.95 -4.02
C CYS A 63 11.58 -6.88 -3.80
N ARG A 64 11.25 -5.77 -3.14
CA ARG A 64 12.16 -4.64 -2.87
C ARG A 64 12.06 -4.18 -1.42
N THR A 65 13.06 -3.48 -0.96
CA THR A 65 13.03 -2.75 0.32
C THR A 65 12.48 -1.35 0.08
N GLY A 66 11.67 -0.85 1.01
CA GLY A 66 11.05 0.46 0.85
C GLY A 66 10.27 0.93 2.08
N THR A 67 9.40 1.91 1.86
CA THR A 67 8.60 2.53 2.92
C THR A 67 7.12 2.57 2.56
N PHE A 68 6.26 2.37 3.55
CA PHE A 68 4.83 2.65 3.46
C PHE A 68 4.61 4.15 3.65
N VAL A 69 3.79 4.75 2.80
CA VAL A 69 3.52 6.20 2.80
C VAL A 69 2.10 6.50 3.24
N GLY A 70 1.17 5.60 2.98
CA GLY A 70 -0.23 5.77 3.31
C GLY A 70 -1.12 4.79 2.59
N ILE A 71 -2.42 4.98 2.72
CA ILE A 71 -3.43 4.12 2.11
C ILE A 71 -4.59 4.98 1.60
N VAL A 72 -5.17 4.58 0.49
CA VAL A 72 -6.44 5.13 -0.03
C VAL A 72 -7.33 3.97 -0.46
N GLY A 73 -8.63 4.18 -0.50
CA GLY A 73 -9.55 3.14 -0.93
C GLY A 73 -10.93 3.67 -1.24
N TYR A 74 -11.69 2.84 -1.96
CA TYR A 74 -13.03 3.12 -2.42
C TYR A 74 -13.90 1.86 -2.40
N LEU A 75 -15.18 2.03 -2.04
CA LEU A 75 -16.24 1.02 -2.15
C LEU A 75 -17.25 1.45 -3.22
N ASP A 76 -17.73 0.51 -4.03
CA ASP A 76 -18.82 0.80 -4.98
C ASP A 76 -20.13 1.10 -4.24
N SER A 77 -20.40 0.39 -3.14
CA SER A 77 -21.50 0.68 -2.23
C SER A 77 -20.99 0.87 -0.80
N PRO A 78 -21.41 1.92 -0.09
CA PRO A 78 -20.94 2.19 1.26
C PRO A 78 -21.48 1.16 2.25
N PRO A 79 -20.79 0.93 3.38
CA PRO A 79 -21.31 0.09 4.45
C PRO A 79 -22.34 0.84 5.31
N LEU A 80 -23.21 0.12 5.97
CA LEU A 80 -24.01 0.65 7.08
C LEU A 80 -23.26 0.36 8.39
N GLY A 81 -22.52 1.32 8.89
CA GLY A 81 -21.58 1.17 10.00
C GLY A 81 -20.12 1.13 9.50
N ASN A 82 -19.20 0.76 10.38
CA ASN A 82 -17.76 0.82 10.07
C ASN A 82 -17.25 -0.52 9.54
N THR A 83 -16.77 -0.56 8.32
CA THR A 83 -16.01 -1.69 7.80
C THR A 83 -14.52 -1.39 7.96
N ILE A 84 -13.84 -2.17 8.82
CA ILE A 84 -12.44 -1.97 9.18
C ILE A 84 -11.58 -2.93 8.37
N ILE A 85 -10.55 -2.39 7.77
CA ILE A 85 -9.53 -3.14 7.04
C ILE A 85 -8.20 -3.12 7.78
N ASP A 86 -7.33 -4.06 7.46
CA ASP A 86 -5.97 -4.12 8.00
C ASP A 86 -5.00 -4.58 6.92
N ILE A 87 -3.79 -4.11 7.03
CA ILE A 87 -2.65 -4.65 6.29
C ILE A 87 -1.64 -5.15 7.30
N GLU A 88 -1.31 -6.43 7.21
CA GLU A 88 -0.31 -7.07 8.06
C GLU A 88 0.99 -7.25 7.28
N LYS A 89 2.09 -6.99 7.96
CA LYS A 89 3.45 -7.31 7.49
C LYS A 89 4.00 -8.47 8.31
N SER A 90 4.63 -9.43 7.65
CA SER A 90 5.36 -10.52 8.29
C SER A 90 6.70 -10.74 7.61
N GLY A 91 7.68 -11.29 8.35
CA GLY A 91 8.87 -11.90 7.79
C GLY A 91 8.63 -13.37 7.43
N PRO A 92 9.61 -14.05 6.81
CA PRO A 92 9.54 -15.48 6.57
C PRO A 92 9.34 -16.27 7.87
N GLY A 93 8.28 -17.09 7.93
CA GLY A 93 7.96 -17.91 9.11
C GLY A 93 7.43 -17.15 10.33
N ILE A 94 7.17 -15.85 10.24
CA ILE A 94 6.72 -15.01 11.35
C ILE A 94 5.24 -14.63 11.14
N ALA A 95 4.45 -14.65 12.21
CA ALA A 95 3.07 -14.19 12.16
C ALA A 95 3.01 -12.70 11.75
N GLY A 96 2.00 -12.36 10.94
CA GLY A 96 1.81 -10.99 10.50
C GLY A 96 1.38 -10.07 11.64
N THR A 97 1.91 -8.86 11.65
CA THR A 97 1.49 -7.77 12.53
C THR A 97 0.94 -6.62 11.70
N SER A 98 -0.09 -5.93 12.21
CA SER A 98 -0.65 -4.74 11.56
C SER A 98 0.44 -3.69 11.36
N ILE A 99 0.42 -3.05 10.18
CA ILE A 99 1.26 -1.89 9.91
C ILE A 99 0.65 -0.59 10.46
N PHE A 100 -0.55 -0.65 11.04
CA PHE A 100 -1.29 0.49 11.57
C PHE A 100 -1.41 0.43 13.10
N SER A 101 -1.25 1.57 13.75
CA SER A 101 -1.67 1.80 15.13
C SER A 101 -3.17 2.10 15.21
N THR A 102 -3.70 2.80 14.21
CA THR A 102 -5.14 3.00 14.00
C THR A 102 -5.50 2.46 12.63
N LYS A 103 -6.36 1.44 12.58
CA LYS A 103 -6.71 0.77 11.33
C LYS A 103 -7.55 1.65 10.43
N PRO A 104 -7.35 1.59 9.11
CA PRO A 104 -8.21 2.26 8.14
C PRO A 104 -9.63 1.69 8.16
N GLN A 105 -10.62 2.55 7.90
CA GLN A 105 -12.03 2.14 7.90
C GLN A 105 -12.89 2.90 6.90
N PHE A 106 -13.93 2.26 6.43
CA PHE A 106 -15.02 2.90 5.70
C PHE A 106 -16.14 3.20 6.69
N THR A 107 -16.53 4.47 6.79
CA THR A 107 -17.51 4.95 7.79
C THR A 107 -18.74 5.47 7.06
N GLN A 108 -19.65 4.59 6.66
CA GLN A 108 -20.90 4.92 5.95
C GLN A 108 -20.68 5.78 4.68
N THR A 109 -19.47 5.72 4.13
CA THR A 109 -19.08 6.43 2.91
C THR A 109 -18.35 5.48 1.97
N ASN A 110 -18.27 5.86 0.69
CA ASN A 110 -17.53 5.12 -0.31
C ASN A 110 -16.02 5.27 -0.14
N ASN A 111 -15.55 6.32 0.52
CA ASN A 111 -14.14 6.62 0.66
C ASN A 111 -13.57 6.05 1.95
N LEU A 112 -12.34 5.54 1.88
CA LEU A 112 -11.59 5.07 3.02
C LEU A 112 -11.11 6.24 3.87
N THR A 113 -11.42 6.21 5.16
CA THR A 113 -10.70 7.00 6.16
C THR A 113 -9.37 6.32 6.43
N ALA A 114 -8.27 6.98 6.10
CA ALA A 114 -6.93 6.44 6.27
C ALA A 114 -6.62 6.19 7.76
N GLY A 115 -5.94 5.08 8.02
CA GLY A 115 -5.42 4.78 9.36
C GLY A 115 -4.13 5.54 9.66
N VAL A 116 -3.56 5.27 10.82
CA VAL A 116 -2.26 5.80 11.24
C VAL A 116 -1.22 4.69 11.16
N LEU A 117 -0.20 4.88 10.34
CA LEU A 117 0.91 3.93 10.22
C LEU A 117 1.74 3.89 11.52
N SER A 118 1.99 2.70 12.04
CA SER A 118 2.96 2.44 13.12
C SER A 118 4.25 1.81 12.58
N THR A 119 4.15 1.06 11.48
CA THR A 119 5.27 0.48 10.76
C THR A 119 5.39 1.17 9.42
N THR A 120 6.51 1.82 9.17
CA THR A 120 6.74 2.61 7.95
C THR A 120 7.72 1.98 6.98
N THR A 121 8.34 0.84 7.32
CA THR A 121 9.35 0.20 6.48
C THR A 121 9.03 -1.26 6.17
N PHE A 122 9.47 -1.71 5.01
CA PHE A 122 9.46 -3.11 4.63
C PHE A 122 10.78 -3.49 3.96
N ALA A 123 11.13 -4.77 4.02
CA ALA A 123 12.30 -5.34 3.35
C ALA A 123 11.86 -6.29 2.23
N SER A 124 12.74 -6.53 1.28
CA SER A 124 12.58 -7.63 0.33
C SER A 124 12.35 -8.94 1.08
N GLY A 125 11.41 -9.77 0.62
CA GLY A 125 11.01 -11.02 1.27
C GLY A 125 9.92 -10.85 2.35
N ASN A 126 9.58 -9.63 2.79
CA ASN A 126 8.41 -9.46 3.67
C ASN A 126 7.12 -9.83 2.93
N GLN A 127 6.21 -10.48 3.63
CA GLN A 127 4.87 -10.76 3.14
C GLN A 127 3.91 -9.67 3.64
N ILE A 128 3.07 -9.15 2.74
CA ILE A 128 2.00 -8.20 3.03
C ILE A 128 0.67 -8.91 2.81
N ARG A 129 -0.24 -8.83 3.80
CA ARG A 129 -1.58 -9.43 3.74
C ARG A 129 -2.63 -8.34 3.87
N PHE A 130 -3.60 -8.35 2.97
CA PHE A 130 -4.77 -7.49 3.03
C PHE A 130 -5.95 -8.23 3.64
N LYS A 131 -6.57 -7.63 4.66
CA LYS A 131 -7.65 -8.24 5.45
C LYS A 131 -8.80 -7.27 5.67
N VAL A 132 -10.02 -7.79 5.67
CA VAL A 132 -11.16 -7.14 6.33
C VAL A 132 -11.29 -7.77 7.71
N THR A 133 -11.22 -6.96 8.76
CA THR A 133 -11.16 -7.44 10.15
C THR A 133 -12.47 -7.29 10.90
N THR A 134 -13.30 -6.32 10.51
CA THR A 134 -14.56 -6.03 11.19
C THR A 134 -15.59 -5.50 10.21
N LEU A 135 -16.83 -5.89 10.38
CA LEU A 135 -17.99 -5.34 9.69
C LEU A 135 -18.91 -4.69 10.73
N GLY A 136 -19.19 -3.42 10.59
CA GLY A 136 -20.14 -2.71 11.48
C GLY A 136 -21.57 -3.17 11.28
N ASN A 137 -21.89 -3.65 10.09
CA ASN A 137 -23.18 -4.28 9.76
C ASN A 137 -22.95 -5.43 8.77
N VAL A 138 -23.29 -6.65 9.19
CA VAL A 138 -23.11 -7.86 8.37
C VAL A 138 -24.09 -7.94 7.20
N SER A 139 -25.24 -7.27 7.29
CA SER A 139 -26.23 -7.22 6.21
C SER A 139 -25.86 -6.21 5.13
N GLN A 140 -25.16 -5.13 5.50
CA GLN A 140 -24.66 -4.10 4.60
C GLN A 140 -23.19 -3.74 4.91
N PRO A 141 -22.25 -4.64 4.66
CA PRO A 141 -20.83 -4.42 4.96
C PRO A 141 -20.10 -3.52 3.95
N GLY A 142 -20.80 -3.10 2.90
CA GLY A 142 -20.21 -2.49 1.70
C GLY A 142 -19.88 -3.53 0.64
N SER A 143 -19.66 -3.11 -0.59
CA SER A 143 -19.34 -4.00 -1.72
C SER A 143 -18.36 -3.32 -2.69
N GLY A 144 -17.65 -4.15 -3.46
CA GLY A 144 -16.76 -3.67 -4.51
C GLY A 144 -15.61 -2.82 -3.98
N MET A 145 -14.76 -3.38 -3.11
CA MET A 145 -13.66 -2.68 -2.45
C MET A 145 -12.41 -2.65 -3.33
N ARG A 146 -11.83 -1.45 -3.49
CA ARG A 146 -10.52 -1.22 -4.08
C ARG A 146 -9.67 -0.43 -3.10
N VAL A 147 -8.47 -0.91 -2.82
CA VAL A 147 -7.55 -0.28 -1.86
C VAL A 147 -6.17 -0.21 -2.47
N ILE A 148 -5.51 0.93 -2.33
CA ILE A 148 -4.13 1.14 -2.75
C ILE A 148 -3.29 1.48 -1.52
N LEU A 149 -2.32 0.62 -1.23
CA LEU A 149 -1.26 0.89 -0.27
C LEU A 149 -0.16 1.65 -1.00
N LYS A 150 0.05 2.90 -0.61
CA LYS A 150 1.07 3.77 -1.19
C LYS A 150 2.43 3.45 -0.59
N CYS A 151 3.39 3.14 -1.44
CA CYS A 151 4.76 2.81 -1.06
C CYS A 151 5.77 3.60 -1.87
N LYS A 152 7.02 3.61 -1.38
CA LYS A 152 8.20 4.12 -2.11
C LYS A 152 9.34 3.11 -1.95
N VAL A 153 10.12 2.91 -3.01
CA VAL A 153 11.31 2.06 -3.08
C VAL A 153 12.50 2.81 -3.64
#